data_c22914c7bb9d0a3c1d57f41bdf6157ff
#
_entry.id   c22914c7bb9d0a3c1d57f41bdf6157ff
#
_cell.length_a   1.000
_cell.length_b   1.000
_cell.length_c   1.000
_cell.angle_alpha   90.00
_cell.angle_beta   90.00
_cell.angle_gamma   90.00
#
_symmetry.space_group_name_H-M   'P 1'
#
loop_
_entity.id
_entity.type
_entity.pdbx_description
1 polymer ?
#
loop_
_entity_poly.entity_id
_entity_poly.type
_entity_poly.pdbx_seq_one_letter_code
_entity_poly.pdbx_strand_id
1 'polypeptide(L)'
;MAGEKDGSGALETAARAAIDYRAAVIEAERTPVADYAEMLRVFAGPTPETGADGEAIIDDLVRLATPGIRATTGRRFFGWVIGGSHPTGVAADWLTAAWGQNAGNLVASPPPRPWRLWRRTGCST
;
A
#
# COMPACT_ATOMS: atom_id res chain seq x y z
N MET A 1 -17.63 28.58 -3.89
CA MET A 1 -16.87 27.71 -2.98
C MET A 1 -17.06 26.29 -3.51
N ALA A 2 -16.09 25.74 -4.22
CA ALA A 2 -16.08 24.32 -4.54
C ALA A 2 -15.92 23.57 -3.21
N GLY A 3 -16.87 22.72 -2.88
CA GLY A 3 -16.80 21.91 -1.66
C GLY A 3 -15.49 21.11 -1.69
N GLU A 4 -14.67 21.30 -0.68
CA GLU A 4 -13.49 20.51 -0.40
C GLU A 4 -13.95 19.05 -0.28
N LYS A 5 -13.63 18.23 -1.29
CA LYS A 5 -13.86 16.79 -1.21
C LYS A 5 -13.02 16.29 -0.02
N ASP A 6 -13.61 15.59 0.91
CA ASP A 6 -13.03 15.16 2.18
C ASP A 6 -11.86 14.15 2.03
N GLY A 7 -11.37 13.90 0.82
CA GLY A 7 -10.30 12.95 0.52
C GLY A 7 -10.72 11.47 0.61
N SER A 8 -11.96 11.16 0.95
CA SER A 8 -12.44 9.77 1.05
C SER A 8 -12.38 9.03 -0.28
N GLY A 9 -12.62 9.71 -1.41
CA GLY A 9 -12.55 9.12 -2.75
C GLY A 9 -11.17 8.54 -3.06
N ALA A 10 -10.09 9.22 -2.66
CA ALA A 10 -8.72 8.71 -2.85
C ALA A 10 -8.48 7.43 -2.03
N LEU A 11 -8.99 7.36 -0.79
CA LEU A 11 -8.88 6.17 0.05
C LEU A 11 -9.68 5.00 -0.52
N GLU A 12 -10.90 5.25 -1.00
CA GLU A 12 -11.75 4.21 -1.62
C GLU A 12 -11.12 3.67 -2.90
N THR A 13 -10.58 4.54 -3.74
CA THR A 13 -9.89 4.16 -4.99
C THR A 13 -8.64 3.34 -4.69
N ALA A 14 -7.81 3.75 -3.74
CA ALA A 14 -6.64 2.99 -3.30
C ALA A 14 -7.02 1.63 -2.73
N ALA A 15 -8.05 1.55 -1.89
CA ALA A 15 -8.52 0.31 -1.30
C ALA A 15 -9.02 -0.67 -2.37
N ARG A 16 -9.81 -0.20 -3.33
CA ARG A 16 -10.30 -1.01 -4.45
C ARG A 16 -9.16 -1.56 -5.28
N ALA A 17 -8.24 -0.69 -5.71
CA ALA A 17 -7.06 -1.10 -6.49
C ALA A 17 -6.20 -2.13 -5.76
N ALA A 18 -6.00 -1.98 -4.45
CA ALA A 18 -5.23 -2.92 -3.65
C ALA A 18 -5.94 -4.28 -3.50
N ILE A 19 -7.26 -4.30 -3.33
CA ILE A 19 -8.06 -5.53 -3.26
C ILE A 19 -8.00 -6.27 -4.60
N ASP A 20 -8.20 -5.55 -5.71
CA ASP A 20 -8.16 -6.11 -7.06
C ASP A 20 -6.77 -6.68 -7.39
N TYR A 21 -5.71 -5.95 -7.06
CA TYR A 21 -4.34 -6.43 -7.20
C TYR A 21 -4.12 -7.73 -6.40
N ARG A 22 -4.56 -7.79 -5.17
CA ARG A 22 -4.38 -8.99 -4.34
C ARG A 22 -5.17 -10.19 -4.83
N ALA A 23 -6.32 -9.99 -5.43
CA ALA A 23 -7.09 -11.05 -6.08
C ALA A 23 -6.38 -11.57 -7.34
N ALA A 24 -5.85 -10.66 -8.15
CA ALA A 24 -5.21 -10.98 -9.42
C ALA A 24 -3.79 -11.54 -9.27
N VAL A 25 -3.02 -11.12 -8.25
CA VAL A 25 -1.59 -11.45 -8.11
C VAL A 25 -1.30 -12.95 -7.95
N ILE A 26 -2.28 -13.74 -7.53
CA ILE A 26 -2.16 -15.20 -7.36
C ILE A 26 -1.78 -15.86 -8.68
N GLU A 27 -2.36 -15.42 -9.78
CA GLU A 27 -2.14 -15.95 -11.14
C GLU A 27 -1.26 -15.03 -12.00
N ALA A 28 -0.79 -13.90 -11.45
CA ALA A 28 -0.04 -12.91 -12.20
C ALA A 28 1.31 -13.45 -12.70
N GLU A 29 1.75 -12.90 -13.83
CA GLU A 29 3.11 -13.09 -14.35
C GLU A 29 4.16 -12.60 -13.34
N ARG A 30 5.27 -13.32 -13.24
CA ARG A 30 6.35 -13.00 -12.27
C ARG A 30 7.20 -11.82 -12.68
N THR A 31 7.27 -11.57 -13.98
CA THR A 31 8.11 -10.53 -14.57
C THR A 31 7.24 -9.32 -14.91
N PRO A 32 7.64 -8.11 -14.49
CA PRO A 32 6.97 -6.90 -14.92
C PRO A 32 6.97 -6.78 -16.45
N VAL A 33 5.93 -6.17 -17.00
CA VAL A 33 5.83 -5.89 -18.43
C VAL A 33 6.81 -4.79 -18.84
N ALA A 34 7.00 -3.77 -17.98
CA ALA A 34 7.93 -2.68 -18.18
C ALA A 34 9.23 -2.88 -17.39
N ASP A 35 10.36 -2.50 -17.98
CA ASP A 35 11.65 -2.52 -17.32
C ASP A 35 11.91 -1.25 -16.49
N TYR A 36 13.05 -1.23 -15.77
CA TYR A 36 13.41 -0.09 -14.92
C TYR A 36 13.57 1.21 -15.72
N ALA A 37 14.17 1.17 -16.91
CA ALA A 37 14.41 2.37 -17.71
C ALA A 37 13.11 2.95 -18.27
N GLU A 38 12.15 2.11 -18.60
CA GLU A 38 10.80 2.51 -19.00
C GLU A 38 10.05 3.16 -17.84
N MET A 39 10.08 2.53 -16.67
CA MET A 39 9.44 3.07 -15.47
C MET A 39 10.07 4.40 -15.02
N LEU A 40 11.38 4.52 -15.10
CA LEU A 40 12.06 5.78 -14.79
C LEU A 40 11.58 6.92 -15.71
N ARG A 41 11.39 6.68 -17.00
CA ARG A 41 10.86 7.68 -17.93
C ARG A 41 9.41 8.08 -17.60
N VAL A 42 8.60 7.13 -17.17
CA VAL A 42 7.20 7.39 -16.79
C VAL A 42 7.12 8.33 -15.59
N PHE A 43 8.02 8.18 -14.61
CA PHE A 43 8.00 8.96 -13.37
C PHE A 43 8.97 10.16 -13.33
N ALA A 44 9.79 10.37 -14.38
CA ALA A 44 10.78 11.45 -14.44
C ALA A 44 10.21 12.82 -14.85
N GLY A 45 8.91 13.03 -14.75
CA GLY A 45 8.29 14.33 -15.05
C GLY A 45 8.62 15.40 -14.00
N PRO A 46 8.51 16.69 -14.36
CA PRO A 46 8.61 17.78 -13.39
C PRO A 46 7.47 17.72 -12.38
N THR A 47 7.70 18.21 -11.17
CA THR A 47 6.64 18.39 -10.18
C THR A 47 5.60 19.37 -10.72
N PRO A 48 4.31 19.05 -10.74
CA PRO A 48 3.26 19.97 -11.20
C PRO A 48 3.23 21.24 -10.35
N GLU A 49 3.04 22.39 -10.99
CA GLU A 49 2.88 23.68 -10.31
C GLU A 49 1.54 23.79 -9.57
N THR A 50 0.53 23.06 -10.02
CA THR A 50 -0.80 23.03 -9.42
C THR A 50 -1.13 21.63 -8.90
N GLY A 51 -1.85 21.56 -7.77
CA GLY A 51 -2.37 20.29 -7.26
C GLY A 51 -3.40 19.67 -8.20
N ALA A 52 -3.62 18.37 -8.05
CA ALA A 52 -4.66 17.62 -8.74
C ALA A 52 -5.63 16.99 -7.73
N ASP A 53 -6.79 16.54 -8.21
CA ASP A 53 -7.75 15.79 -7.39
C ASP A 53 -7.11 14.51 -6.86
N GLY A 54 -7.31 14.22 -5.56
CA GLY A 54 -6.65 13.09 -4.89
C GLY A 54 -7.01 11.73 -5.50
N GLU A 55 -8.27 11.56 -5.92
CA GLU A 55 -8.74 10.34 -6.60
C GLU A 55 -8.02 10.14 -7.94
N ALA A 56 -7.91 11.19 -8.73
CA ALA A 56 -7.20 11.16 -10.01
C ALA A 56 -5.71 10.85 -9.84
N ILE A 57 -5.08 11.36 -8.77
CA ILE A 57 -3.67 11.04 -8.45
C ILE A 57 -3.51 9.55 -8.15
N ILE A 58 -4.42 8.95 -7.41
CA ILE A 58 -4.35 7.52 -7.07
C ILE A 58 -4.61 6.67 -8.32
N ASP A 59 -5.59 7.02 -9.15
CA ASP A 59 -5.86 6.32 -10.41
C ASP A 59 -4.63 6.37 -11.34
N ASP A 60 -4.01 7.53 -11.48
CA ASP A 60 -2.78 7.69 -12.26
C ASP A 60 -1.63 6.86 -11.68
N LEU A 61 -1.44 6.87 -10.37
CA LEU A 61 -0.41 6.06 -9.71
C LEU A 61 -0.61 4.58 -10.01
N VAL A 62 -1.82 4.05 -9.86
CA VAL A 62 -2.15 2.65 -10.16
C VAL A 62 -1.87 2.34 -11.62
N ARG A 63 -2.37 3.16 -12.53
CA ARG A 63 -2.22 2.97 -13.98
C ARG A 63 -0.75 2.99 -14.41
N LEU A 64 0.01 3.97 -13.92
CA LEU A 64 1.41 4.18 -14.30
C LEU A 64 2.36 3.16 -13.66
N ALA A 65 2.14 2.77 -12.40
CA ALA A 65 3.02 1.87 -11.68
C ALA A 65 2.81 0.39 -12.05
N THR A 66 1.58 -0.02 -12.34
CA THR A 66 1.21 -1.43 -12.57
C THR A 66 2.14 -2.16 -13.56
N PRO A 67 2.54 -1.59 -14.71
CA PRO A 67 3.41 -2.28 -15.66
C PRO A 67 4.81 -2.65 -15.09
N GLY A 68 5.29 -1.90 -14.10
CA GLY A 68 6.58 -2.12 -13.45
C GLY A 68 6.53 -2.96 -12.18
N ILE A 69 5.34 -3.31 -11.68
CA ILE A 69 5.19 -4.07 -10.43
C ILE A 69 5.53 -5.53 -10.64
N ARG A 70 6.47 -6.04 -9.84
CA ARG A 70 6.76 -7.47 -9.75
C ARG A 70 5.80 -8.14 -8.77
N ALA A 71 5.20 -9.26 -9.16
CA ALA A 71 4.24 -10.03 -8.36
C ALA A 71 4.90 -10.74 -7.16
N THR A 72 5.56 -9.99 -6.28
CA THR A 72 6.30 -10.54 -5.12
C THR A 72 5.40 -11.19 -4.08
N THR A 73 4.13 -10.80 -4.00
CA THR A 73 3.13 -11.39 -3.09
C THR A 73 2.41 -12.60 -3.69
N GLY A 74 2.72 -12.96 -4.93
CA GLY A 74 2.15 -14.10 -5.63
C GLY A 74 2.71 -15.43 -5.12
N ARG A 75 1.92 -16.51 -5.25
CA ARG A 75 2.28 -17.85 -4.76
C ARG A 75 3.56 -18.43 -5.38
N ARG A 76 3.95 -17.97 -6.55
CA ARG A 76 5.09 -18.48 -7.32
C ARG A 76 6.35 -17.62 -7.20
N PHE A 77 6.34 -16.64 -6.32
CA PHE A 77 7.52 -15.82 -6.07
C PHE A 77 8.37 -16.40 -4.95
N PHE A 78 9.60 -16.82 -5.27
CA PHE A 78 10.54 -17.46 -4.35
C PHE A 78 11.86 -16.67 -4.23
N GLY A 79 11.87 -15.42 -4.70
CA GLY A 79 13.07 -14.58 -4.69
C GLY A 79 13.28 -13.86 -3.35
N TRP A 80 14.53 -13.71 -2.94
CA TRP A 80 15.02 -12.80 -1.87
C TRP A 80 14.35 -12.90 -0.50
N VAL A 81 13.53 -13.92 -0.25
CA VAL A 81 12.79 -14.07 1.03
C VAL A 81 11.97 -12.83 1.40
N ILE A 82 11.31 -12.22 0.40
CA ILE A 82 10.45 -11.04 0.55
C ILE A 82 9.07 -11.28 -0.10
N GLY A 83 8.14 -10.36 0.15
CA GLY A 83 6.84 -10.30 -0.53
C GLY A 83 5.72 -11.10 0.11
N GLY A 84 6.01 -12.01 1.03
CA GLY A 84 4.97 -12.70 1.76
C GLY A 84 4.16 -11.75 2.64
N SER A 85 2.84 -11.62 2.36
CA SER A 85 1.95 -10.80 3.17
C SER A 85 0.57 -11.44 3.28
N HIS A 86 0.04 -11.47 4.51
CA HIS A 86 -1.31 -11.93 4.77
C HIS A 86 -2.32 -10.77 4.64
N PRO A 87 -3.52 -10.96 4.07
CA PRO A 87 -4.51 -9.89 3.95
C PRO A 87 -4.82 -9.15 5.23
N THR A 88 -4.91 -9.87 6.35
CA THR A 88 -5.12 -9.26 7.67
C THR A 88 -3.98 -8.33 8.09
N GLY A 89 -2.73 -8.68 7.78
CA GLY A 89 -1.57 -7.82 8.05
C GLY A 89 -1.62 -6.54 7.24
N VAL A 90 -1.93 -6.64 5.95
CA VAL A 90 -2.10 -5.47 5.07
C VAL A 90 -3.22 -4.56 5.57
N ALA A 91 -4.37 -5.12 5.96
CA ALA A 91 -5.47 -4.34 6.52
C ALA A 91 -5.10 -3.65 7.84
N ALA A 92 -4.30 -4.29 8.69
CA ALA A 92 -3.79 -3.69 9.92
C ALA A 92 -2.84 -2.51 9.63
N ASP A 93 -1.99 -2.61 8.62
CA ASP A 93 -1.10 -1.53 8.18
C ASP A 93 -1.91 -0.33 7.65
N TRP A 94 -2.98 -0.57 6.89
CA TRP A 94 -3.87 0.50 6.45
C TRP A 94 -4.49 1.26 7.62
N LEU A 95 -4.94 0.54 8.64
CA LEU A 95 -5.47 1.16 9.85
C LEU A 95 -4.40 1.94 10.62
N THR A 96 -3.19 1.39 10.70
CA THR A 96 -2.06 2.07 11.34
C THR A 96 -1.74 3.41 10.66
N ALA A 97 -1.71 3.41 9.33
CA ALA A 97 -1.49 4.61 8.54
C ALA A 97 -2.64 5.63 8.70
N ALA A 98 -3.90 5.15 8.60
CA ALA A 98 -5.08 6.00 8.73
C ALA A 98 -5.21 6.63 10.12
N TRP A 99 -4.81 5.92 11.17
CA TRP A 99 -4.83 6.44 12.54
C TRP A 99 -3.63 7.33 12.88
N GLY A 100 -2.66 7.47 11.98
CA GLY A 100 -1.42 8.21 12.23
C GLY A 100 -0.60 7.62 13.38
N GLN A 101 -0.72 6.32 13.66
CA GLN A 101 -0.05 5.68 14.77
C GLN A 101 1.38 5.30 14.42
N ASN A 102 2.29 5.55 15.35
CA ASN A 102 3.67 5.08 15.26
C ASN A 102 4.13 4.52 16.61
N ALA A 103 5.17 3.70 16.60
CA ALA A 103 5.69 3.07 17.80
C ALA A 103 6.65 3.96 18.63
N GLY A 104 6.60 5.29 18.44
CA GLY A 104 7.56 6.22 19.00
C GLY A 104 7.53 6.30 20.53
N ASN A 105 6.39 6.57 21.13
CA ASN A 105 6.27 6.66 22.58
C ASN A 105 4.84 6.40 23.07
N LEU A 106 4.69 6.23 24.40
CA LEU A 106 3.41 5.89 25.03
C LEU A 106 2.39 7.04 25.05
N VAL A 107 2.85 8.26 24.95
CA VAL A 107 1.97 9.44 25.01
C VAL A 107 1.37 9.71 23.64
N ALA A 108 2.20 9.64 22.59
CA ALA A 108 1.76 9.89 21.22
C ALA A 108 0.97 8.71 20.63
N SER A 109 1.25 7.49 21.07
CA SER A 109 0.58 6.29 20.60
C SER A 109 0.38 5.30 21.76
N PRO A 110 -0.62 5.54 22.64
CA PRO A 110 -0.92 4.62 23.73
C PRO A 110 -1.56 3.35 23.17
N PRO A 111 -0.81 2.24 23.00
CA PRO A 111 -1.41 1.00 22.52
C PRO A 111 -2.46 0.53 23.55
N PRO A 112 -3.62 0.07 23.13
CA PRO A 112 -4.60 -0.54 24.02
C PRO A 112 -3.94 -1.68 24.81
N ARG A 113 -4.23 -1.78 26.09
CA ARG A 113 -3.61 -2.78 27.00
C ARG A 113 -3.61 -4.22 26.44
N PRO A 114 -4.63 -4.70 25.71
CA PRO A 114 -4.63 -6.03 25.08
C PRO A 114 -3.48 -6.27 24.11
N TRP A 115 -3.06 -5.28 23.34
CA TRP A 115 -1.97 -5.38 22.38
C TRP A 115 -0.60 -5.64 23.04
N ARG A 116 -0.34 -5.05 24.21
CA ARG A 116 0.90 -5.30 24.96
C ARG A 116 0.95 -6.70 25.60
N LEU A 117 -0.20 -7.20 26.06
CA LEU A 117 -0.30 -8.55 26.58
C LEU A 117 -0.05 -9.60 25.48
N TRP A 118 -0.62 -9.40 24.31
CA TRP A 118 -0.47 -10.31 23.18
C TRP A 118 1.00 -10.45 22.75
N ARG A 119 1.79 -9.37 22.74
CA ARG A 119 3.23 -9.41 22.46
C ARG A 119 4.04 -10.22 23.50
N ARG A 120 3.57 -10.24 24.74
CA ARG A 120 4.29 -10.97 25.81
C ARG A 120 3.90 -12.45 25.90
N THR A 121 2.70 -12.81 25.48
CA THR A 121 2.18 -14.18 25.59
C THR A 121 2.19 -14.95 24.26
N GLY A 122 2.24 -14.28 23.12
CA GLY A 122 2.23 -14.89 21.79
C GLY A 122 3.57 -15.45 21.32
N CYS A 123 4.64 -15.36 22.13
CA CYS A 123 5.98 -15.86 21.78
C CYS A 123 6.48 -16.92 22.78
N SER A 124 5.56 -17.66 23.39
CA SER A 124 5.88 -18.79 24.29
C SER A 124 5.39 -20.08 23.67
N THR A 125 6.15 -20.59 22.69
CA THR A 125 6.27 -22.01 22.36
C THR A 125 7.67 -22.27 21.87
#